data_d7cc0a1e17be55ffc5f8e8d0ef8aefc5
#
_entry.id   d7cc0a1e17be55ffc5f8e8d0ef8aefc5
#
_cell.length_a   1.000
_cell.length_b   1.000
_cell.length_c   1.000
_cell.angle_alpha   90.00
_cell.angle_beta   90.00
_cell.angle_gamma   90.00
#
_symmetry.space_group_name_H-M   'P 1'
#
loop_
_entity.id
_entity.type
_entity.pdbx_description
1 polymer ?
#
loop_
_entity_poly.entity_id
_entity_poly.type
_entity_poly.pdbx_seq_one_letter_code
_entity_poly.pdbx_strand_id
1 'polypeptide(L)'
;MALSGSVTTGEYSQRSVTLSWTATQDIAKNKSTIKWTLKGSGSYSGWVRVSEVRIKIDGSQVFYRDSSHHTDAYNGTQICSGSKTLNHNADGSKSFSISVEAGIYEWDINKSKSKTFSLNVIPRASSISCGTLTMGSAGTISCI
;
A
#
# COMPACT_ATOMS: atom_id res chain seq x y z
N MET A 1 4.26 8.63 10.30
CA MET A 1 3.10 8.72 9.39
C MET A 1 3.58 9.05 7.99
N ALA A 2 2.96 8.52 6.97
CA ALA A 2 3.50 8.60 5.62
C ALA A 2 2.40 8.63 4.55
N LEU A 3 2.78 9.05 3.34
CA LEU A 3 1.97 8.95 2.13
C LEU A 3 2.69 8.12 1.05
N SER A 4 3.78 7.48 1.39
CA SER A 4 4.51 6.56 0.52
C SER A 4 5.36 5.60 1.35
N GLY A 5 5.75 4.52 0.73
CA GLY A 5 6.62 3.54 1.35
C GLY A 5 6.93 2.38 0.43
N SER A 6 7.63 1.40 0.96
CA SER A 6 7.98 0.20 0.21
C SER A 6 8.10 -1.03 1.10
N VAL A 7 7.93 -2.20 0.49
CA VAL A 7 8.13 -3.50 1.11
C VAL A 7 9.00 -4.32 0.16
N THR A 8 10.14 -4.77 0.65
CA THR A 8 11.07 -5.61 -0.12
C THR A 8 11.12 -6.99 0.51
N THR A 9 10.94 -8.04 -0.28
CA THR A 9 11.07 -9.43 0.19
C THR A 9 12.53 -9.75 0.53
N GLY A 10 12.75 -10.80 1.31
CA GLY A 10 14.09 -11.35 1.47
C GLY A 10 14.70 -11.75 0.13
N GLU A 11 16.01 -11.72 0.03
CA GLU A 11 16.72 -12.11 -1.17
C GLU A 11 16.87 -13.63 -1.26
N TYR A 12 16.75 -14.14 -2.48
CA TYR A 12 17.23 -15.46 -2.85
C TYR A 12 18.24 -15.29 -3.99
N SER A 13 19.46 -15.73 -3.78
CA SER A 13 20.54 -15.62 -4.77
C SER A 13 20.68 -14.18 -5.30
N GLN A 14 20.69 -13.20 -4.39
CA GLN A 14 20.79 -11.76 -4.67
C GLN A 14 19.60 -11.18 -5.46
N ARG A 15 18.46 -11.87 -5.44
CA ARG A 15 17.24 -11.47 -6.15
C ARG A 15 16.12 -11.28 -5.13
N SER A 16 15.33 -10.25 -5.35
CA SER A 16 14.15 -9.93 -4.53
C SER A 16 13.12 -9.21 -5.37
N VAL A 17 11.99 -8.90 -4.77
CA VAL A 17 11.00 -8.01 -5.36
C VAL A 17 10.67 -6.91 -4.36
N THR A 18 10.37 -5.73 -4.88
CA THR A 18 9.99 -4.57 -4.07
C THR A 18 8.64 -4.03 -4.53
N LEU A 19 7.72 -3.93 -3.59
CA LEU A 19 6.47 -3.22 -3.78
C LEU A 19 6.66 -1.79 -3.26
N SER A 20 6.43 -0.82 -4.12
CA SER A 20 6.41 0.60 -3.75
C SER A 20 4.97 1.10 -3.82
N TRP A 21 4.61 1.99 -2.91
CA TRP A 21 3.27 2.53 -2.86
C TRP A 21 3.26 4.02 -2.58
N THR A 22 2.22 4.68 -3.05
CA THR A 22 1.89 6.06 -2.72
C THR A 22 0.42 6.15 -2.34
N ALA A 23 0.07 7.09 -1.49
CA ALA A 23 -1.30 7.32 -1.07
C ALA A 23 -1.77 8.71 -1.48
N THR A 24 -2.99 8.77 -1.99
CA THR A 24 -3.74 10.01 -2.22
C THR A 24 -4.91 10.03 -1.26
N GLN A 25 -5.05 11.09 -0.50
CA GLN A 25 -6.10 11.23 0.52
C GLN A 25 -7.28 12.02 -0.02
N ASP A 26 -8.48 11.47 0.18
CA ASP A 26 -9.74 12.18 -0.02
C ASP A 26 -10.24 12.62 1.35
N ILE A 27 -10.00 13.87 1.68
CA ILE A 27 -10.29 14.42 3.01
C ILE A 27 -11.80 14.41 3.28
N ALA A 28 -12.60 14.79 2.29
CA ALA A 28 -14.06 14.86 2.44
C ALA A 28 -14.67 13.50 2.73
N LYS A 29 -14.16 12.45 2.11
CA LYS A 29 -14.67 11.08 2.24
C LYS A 29 -13.96 10.26 3.32
N ASN A 30 -12.93 10.81 3.97
CA ASN A 30 -12.14 10.14 4.99
C ASN A 30 -11.54 8.82 4.48
N LYS A 31 -10.94 8.87 3.31
CA LYS A 31 -10.39 7.70 2.61
C LYS A 31 -9.01 8.02 2.03
N SER A 32 -8.22 6.98 1.84
CA SER A 32 -6.98 7.05 1.07
C SER A 32 -6.99 6.00 -0.02
N THR A 33 -6.47 6.36 -1.19
CA THR A 33 -6.23 5.40 -2.27
C THR A 33 -4.75 5.10 -2.34
N ILE A 34 -4.41 3.83 -2.15
CA ILE A 34 -3.05 3.32 -2.25
C ILE A 34 -2.82 2.86 -3.67
N LYS A 35 -1.89 3.49 -4.38
CA LYS A 35 -1.39 3.02 -5.66
C LYS A 35 -0.08 2.30 -5.43
N TRP A 36 0.04 1.09 -5.96
CA TRP A 36 1.20 0.26 -5.74
C TRP A 36 1.74 -0.32 -7.04
N THR A 37 3.04 -0.61 -7.04
CA THR A 37 3.75 -1.23 -8.15
C THR A 37 4.76 -2.23 -7.59
N LEU A 38 4.78 -3.43 -8.14
CA LEU A 38 5.76 -4.46 -7.81
C LEU A 38 6.82 -4.51 -8.91
N LYS A 39 8.08 -4.43 -8.51
CA LYS A 39 9.23 -4.44 -9.42
C LYS A 39 10.27 -5.46 -8.96
N GLY A 40 11.03 -5.98 -9.92
CA GLY A 40 12.23 -6.74 -9.60
C GLY A 40 13.25 -5.87 -8.90
N SER A 41 13.99 -6.45 -7.96
CA SER A 41 15.02 -5.78 -7.17
C SER A 41 16.11 -6.76 -6.74
N GLY A 42 17.06 -6.29 -5.94
CA GLY A 42 18.16 -7.09 -5.43
C GLY A 42 19.50 -6.64 -5.99
N SER A 43 20.57 -7.31 -5.57
CA SER A 43 21.93 -6.96 -5.99
C SER A 43 22.41 -7.65 -7.26
N TYR A 44 21.63 -8.59 -7.79
CA TYR A 44 21.95 -9.28 -9.03
C TYR A 44 21.60 -8.38 -10.24
N SER A 45 22.55 -8.25 -11.17
CA SER A 45 22.40 -7.37 -12.33
C SER A 45 21.63 -7.99 -13.50
N GLY A 46 21.43 -9.32 -13.50
CA GLY A 46 20.68 -10.01 -14.53
C GLY A 46 19.18 -10.02 -14.26
N TRP A 47 18.44 -10.72 -15.12
CA TRP A 47 17.02 -10.93 -14.91
C TRP A 47 16.73 -11.97 -13.82
N VAL A 48 15.58 -11.89 -13.22
CA VAL A 48 15.05 -12.86 -12.29
C VAL A 48 13.69 -13.33 -12.78
N ARG A 49 13.43 -14.63 -12.66
CA ARG A 49 12.10 -15.16 -12.93
C ARG A 49 11.25 -15.05 -11.67
N VAL A 50 10.16 -14.32 -11.78
CA VAL A 50 9.18 -14.18 -10.72
C VAL A 50 7.92 -14.94 -11.16
N SER A 51 7.57 -15.99 -10.43
CA SER A 51 6.46 -16.86 -10.77
C SER A 51 5.19 -16.49 -10.00
N GLU A 52 4.86 -17.21 -8.97
CA GLU A 52 3.68 -16.92 -8.15
C GLU A 52 3.83 -15.57 -7.45
N VAL A 53 2.77 -14.76 -7.48
CA VAL A 53 2.72 -13.48 -6.78
C VAL A 53 1.40 -13.38 -6.04
N ARG A 54 1.48 -13.01 -4.76
CA ARG A 54 0.30 -12.70 -3.94
C ARG A 54 0.56 -11.42 -3.18
N ILE A 55 -0.35 -10.47 -3.32
CA ILE A 55 -0.27 -9.19 -2.63
C ILE A 55 -1.56 -8.97 -1.85
N LYS A 56 -1.41 -8.67 -0.56
CA LYS A 56 -2.52 -8.29 0.31
C LYS A 56 -2.28 -6.89 0.86
N ILE A 57 -3.32 -6.09 0.88
CA ILE A 57 -3.33 -4.77 1.48
C ILE A 57 -4.48 -4.70 2.46
N ASP A 58 -4.19 -4.34 3.70
CA ASP A 58 -5.17 -4.26 4.79
C ASP A 58 -5.95 -5.58 4.96
N GLY A 59 -5.24 -6.70 4.83
CA GLY A 59 -5.81 -8.04 4.95
C GLY A 59 -6.56 -8.55 3.73
N SER A 60 -6.77 -7.73 2.71
CA SER A 60 -7.48 -8.12 1.48
C SER A 60 -6.50 -8.43 0.36
N GLN A 61 -6.72 -9.55 -0.35
CA GLN A 61 -5.93 -9.88 -1.52
C GLN A 61 -6.29 -8.93 -2.66
N VAL A 62 -5.29 -8.18 -3.14
CA VAL A 62 -5.45 -7.21 -4.22
C VAL A 62 -4.86 -7.69 -5.53
N PHE A 63 -4.01 -8.70 -5.48
CA PHE A 63 -3.42 -9.32 -6.66
C PHE A 63 -3.02 -10.76 -6.35
N TYR A 64 -3.30 -11.66 -7.30
CA TYR A 64 -2.84 -13.04 -7.25
C TYR A 64 -2.54 -13.55 -8.65
N ARG A 65 -1.41 -14.23 -8.76
CA ARG A 65 -1.02 -14.96 -9.97
C ARG A 65 -0.37 -16.27 -9.53
N ASP A 66 -0.82 -17.37 -10.11
CA ASP A 66 -0.26 -18.69 -9.79
C ASP A 66 1.09 -18.94 -10.47
N SER A 67 1.70 -20.07 -10.16
CA SER A 67 3.02 -20.44 -10.66
C SER A 67 3.05 -20.83 -12.14
N SER A 68 1.89 -20.95 -12.79
CA SER A 68 1.82 -21.21 -14.23
C SER A 68 2.22 -19.99 -15.07
N HIS A 69 2.26 -18.81 -14.46
CA HIS A 69 2.68 -17.56 -15.09
C HIS A 69 3.97 -17.07 -14.44
N HIS A 70 4.80 -16.41 -15.23
CA HIS A 70 6.03 -15.81 -14.72
C HIS A 70 6.36 -14.53 -15.48
N THR A 71 7.18 -13.70 -14.86
CA THR A 71 7.77 -12.51 -15.46
C THR A 71 9.27 -12.58 -15.31
N ASP A 72 9.98 -12.45 -16.40
CA ASP A 72 11.44 -12.32 -16.37
C ASP A 72 11.74 -10.82 -16.14
N ALA A 73 12.28 -10.51 -14.98
CA ALA A 73 12.41 -9.13 -14.52
C ALA A 73 13.86 -8.78 -14.19
N TYR A 74 14.33 -7.68 -14.74
CA TYR A 74 15.54 -7.01 -14.27
C TYR A 74 15.20 -6.11 -13.08
N ASN A 75 16.21 -5.58 -12.42
CA ASN A 75 16.00 -4.57 -11.39
C ASN A 75 15.26 -3.37 -12.00
N GLY A 76 14.13 -3.00 -11.41
CA GLY A 76 13.28 -1.94 -11.89
C GLY A 76 12.21 -2.36 -12.90
N THR A 77 12.23 -3.59 -13.41
CA THR A 77 11.16 -4.09 -14.29
C THR A 77 9.86 -4.23 -13.52
N GLN A 78 8.79 -3.63 -14.03
CA GLN A 78 7.47 -3.75 -13.43
C GLN A 78 6.90 -5.15 -13.66
N ILE A 79 6.47 -5.78 -12.57
CA ILE A 79 5.83 -7.10 -12.60
C ILE A 79 4.31 -6.94 -12.63
N CYS A 80 3.78 -6.11 -11.74
CA CYS A 80 2.36 -5.79 -11.69
C CYS A 80 2.14 -4.49 -10.91
N SER A 81 0.94 -3.95 -11.00
CA SER A 81 0.54 -2.74 -10.30
C SER A 81 -0.96 -2.75 -10.05
N GLY A 82 -1.42 -1.86 -9.19
CA GLY A 82 -2.83 -1.72 -8.90
C GLY A 82 -3.10 -0.61 -7.90
N SER A 83 -4.33 -0.58 -7.42
CA SER A 83 -4.75 0.38 -6.41
C SER A 83 -5.75 -0.24 -5.44
N LYS A 84 -5.80 0.30 -4.23
CA LYS A 84 -6.74 -0.10 -3.19
C LYS A 84 -7.17 1.12 -2.41
N THR A 85 -8.47 1.32 -2.24
CA THR A 85 -9.00 2.38 -1.40
C THR A 85 -9.22 1.87 0.03
N LEU A 86 -8.75 2.63 1.00
CA LEU A 86 -8.87 2.33 2.42
C LEU A 86 -9.71 3.39 3.11
N ASN A 87 -10.66 2.94 3.93
CA ASN A 87 -11.42 3.82 4.80
C ASN A 87 -10.59 4.13 6.04
N HIS A 88 -10.50 5.40 6.42
CA HIS A 88 -9.90 5.80 7.69
C HIS A 88 -10.87 5.60 8.84
N ASN A 89 -10.33 5.54 10.06
CA ASN A 89 -11.13 5.55 11.27
C ASN A 89 -11.87 6.88 11.42
N ALA A 90 -12.85 6.93 12.30
CA ALA A 90 -13.64 8.14 12.51
C ALA A 90 -12.81 9.36 12.91
N ASP A 91 -11.68 9.14 13.59
CA ASP A 91 -10.73 10.18 13.98
C ASP A 91 -9.75 10.60 12.86
N GLY A 92 -9.88 10.00 11.69
CA GLY A 92 -9.02 10.26 10.55
C GLY A 92 -7.74 9.44 10.50
N SER A 93 -7.45 8.64 11.51
CA SER A 93 -6.27 7.78 11.52
C SER A 93 -6.47 6.52 10.68
N LYS A 94 -5.39 5.95 10.18
CA LYS A 94 -5.40 4.65 9.51
C LYS A 94 -4.03 4.03 9.51
N SER A 95 -3.95 2.83 10.02
CA SER A 95 -2.81 1.93 9.83
C SER A 95 -3.24 0.77 8.95
N PHE A 96 -2.33 0.28 8.14
CA PHE A 96 -2.61 -0.86 7.27
C PHE A 96 -1.33 -1.67 7.06
N SER A 97 -1.49 -2.94 6.75
CA SER A 97 -0.38 -3.81 6.41
C SER A 97 -0.33 -4.06 4.90
N ILE A 98 0.87 -4.23 4.37
CA ILE A 98 1.10 -4.77 3.03
C ILE A 98 1.87 -6.07 3.20
N SER A 99 1.37 -7.13 2.60
CA SER A 99 2.01 -8.43 2.54
C SER A 99 2.31 -8.75 1.08
N VAL A 100 3.57 -9.05 0.79
CA VAL A 100 4.03 -9.46 -0.54
C VAL A 100 4.60 -10.86 -0.43
N GLU A 101 4.12 -11.76 -1.28
CA GLU A 101 4.65 -13.10 -1.44
C GLU A 101 4.96 -13.31 -2.92
N ALA A 102 6.16 -13.77 -3.21
CA ALA A 102 6.60 -14.00 -4.59
C ALA A 102 7.47 -15.25 -4.67
N GLY A 103 7.20 -16.07 -5.68
CA GLY A 103 8.10 -17.14 -6.10
C GLY A 103 9.24 -16.53 -6.89
N ILE A 104 10.47 -16.69 -6.39
CA ILE A 104 11.65 -16.12 -7.00
C ILE A 104 12.49 -17.24 -7.57
N TYR A 105 12.95 -17.05 -8.82
CA TYR A 105 13.72 -18.04 -9.55
C TYR A 105 12.90 -19.28 -9.93
N GLU A 106 13.47 -20.19 -10.74
CA GLU A 106 12.76 -21.27 -11.44
C GLU A 106 12.09 -22.32 -10.54
N TRP A 107 12.38 -22.33 -9.27
CA TRP A 107 11.98 -23.42 -8.38
C TRP A 107 11.00 -22.99 -7.29
N ASP A 108 10.25 -21.95 -7.56
CA ASP A 108 9.20 -21.48 -6.64
C ASP A 108 9.70 -21.29 -5.20
N ILE A 109 10.88 -20.70 -5.09
CA ILE A 109 11.36 -20.28 -3.78
C ILE A 109 10.56 -19.09 -3.32
N ASN A 110 9.55 -19.35 -2.50
CA ASN A 110 8.68 -18.32 -1.99
C ASN A 110 9.40 -17.45 -0.99
N LYS A 111 9.41 -16.16 -1.25
CA LYS A 111 9.84 -15.13 -0.32
C LYS A 111 8.66 -14.24 0.01
N SER A 112 8.49 -13.98 1.28
CA SER A 112 7.40 -13.15 1.75
C SER A 112 7.91 -12.09 2.72
N LYS A 113 7.21 -10.96 2.73
CA LYS A 113 7.46 -9.88 3.69
C LYS A 113 6.14 -9.16 3.94
N SER A 114 5.92 -8.84 5.21
CA SER A 114 4.80 -8.03 5.64
C SER A 114 5.31 -6.81 6.39
N LYS A 115 4.71 -5.67 6.18
CA LYS A 115 5.06 -4.44 6.87
C LYS A 115 3.81 -3.62 7.14
N THR A 116 3.77 -3.01 8.31
CA THR A 116 2.68 -2.13 8.72
C THR A 116 3.08 -0.68 8.53
N PHE A 117 2.17 0.11 7.99
CA PHE A 117 2.34 1.54 7.76
C PHE A 117 1.24 2.31 8.45
N SER A 118 1.55 3.52 8.88
CA SER A 118 0.57 4.48 9.37
C SER A 118 0.48 5.64 8.40
N LEU A 119 -0.71 5.87 7.86
CA LEU A 119 -0.96 6.99 6.96
C LEU A 119 -1.02 8.31 7.72
N ASN A 120 -0.79 9.41 7.02
CA ASN A 120 -1.06 10.72 7.58
C ASN A 120 -2.53 10.79 8.02
N VAL A 121 -2.76 11.37 9.18
CA VAL A 121 -4.11 11.53 9.71
C VAL A 121 -4.88 12.53 8.85
N ILE A 122 -6.08 12.14 8.44
CA ILE A 122 -6.99 13.04 7.75
C ILE A 122 -7.66 13.92 8.80
N PRO A 123 -7.56 15.26 8.71
CA PRO A 123 -8.21 16.15 9.67
C PRO A 123 -9.71 15.91 9.73
N ARG A 124 -10.24 15.71 10.95
CA ARG A 124 -11.66 15.51 11.20
C ARG A 124 -12.12 16.44 12.31
N ALA A 125 -13.31 17.00 12.17
CA ALA A 125 -13.96 17.71 13.25
C ALA A 125 -14.65 16.67 14.15
N SER A 126 -13.90 16.12 15.10
CA SER A 126 -14.38 15.04 15.97
C SER A 126 -15.21 15.58 17.14
N SER A 127 -14.94 16.77 17.62
CA SER A 127 -15.72 17.43 18.65
C SER A 127 -15.47 18.95 18.60
N ILE A 128 -16.49 19.70 18.89
CA ILE A 128 -16.37 21.16 19.06
C ILE A 128 -16.76 21.47 20.48
N SER A 129 -15.78 21.90 21.29
CA SER A 129 -15.97 22.24 22.68
C SER A 129 -16.43 23.68 22.81
N CYS A 130 -17.66 23.95 22.43
CA CYS A 130 -18.27 25.24 22.66
C CYS A 130 -19.76 25.04 23.01
N GLY A 131 -20.33 25.96 23.76
CA GLY A 131 -21.69 25.83 24.31
C GLY A 131 -22.75 25.71 23.22
N THR A 132 -22.67 26.52 22.19
CA THR A 132 -23.68 26.55 21.13
C THR A 132 -23.04 26.63 19.76
N LEU A 133 -23.55 25.83 18.83
CA LEU A 133 -23.17 25.88 17.41
C LEU A 133 -24.26 26.61 16.63
N THR A 134 -23.86 27.54 15.79
CA THR A 134 -24.76 28.24 14.88
C THR A 134 -24.24 28.12 13.47
N MET A 135 -25.12 27.72 12.54
CA MET A 135 -24.80 27.77 11.11
C MET A 135 -24.97 29.20 10.61
N GLY A 136 -23.88 29.77 10.12
CA GLY A 136 -23.94 31.06 9.45
C GLY A 136 -24.67 30.99 8.11
N SER A 137 -25.07 32.15 7.59
CA SER A 137 -25.79 32.25 6.30
C SER A 137 -24.95 31.72 5.13
N ALA A 138 -23.65 31.69 5.25
CA ALA A 138 -22.73 31.13 4.26
C ALA A 138 -22.46 29.63 4.44
N GLY A 139 -23.19 28.94 5.32
CA GLY A 139 -23.00 27.55 5.61
C GLY A 139 -21.81 27.25 6.54
N THR A 140 -21.24 28.26 7.16
CA THR A 140 -20.13 28.12 8.10
C THR A 140 -20.64 27.79 9.51
N ILE A 141 -20.01 26.81 10.15
CA ILE A 141 -20.30 26.49 11.54
C ILE A 141 -19.46 27.43 12.43
N SER A 142 -20.15 28.19 13.27
CA SER A 142 -19.51 29.09 14.24
C SER A 142 -19.77 28.63 15.66
N CYS A 143 -18.78 28.78 16.53
CA CYS A 143 -18.90 28.53 17.94
C CYS A 143 -19.22 29.85 18.65
N ILE A 144 -20.31 29.86 19.40
CA ILE A 144 -20.77 31.05 20.12
C ILE A 144 -20.57 30.87 21.62
#